data_97e5d75e4bbaaaf9b3540aab4dce168c
#
_entry.id   97e5d75e4bbaaaf9b3540aab4dce168c
#
_cell.length_a   1.000
_cell.length_b   1.000
_cell.length_c   1.000
_cell.angle_alpha   90.00
_cell.angle_beta   90.00
_cell.angle_gamma   90.00
#
_symmetry.space_group_name_H-M   'P 1'
#
loop_
_entity.id
_entity.type
_entity.pdbx_description
1 polymer ?
#
loop_
_entity_poly.entity_id
_entity_poly.type
_entity_poly.pdbx_seq_one_letter_code
_entity_poly.pdbx_strand_id
1 'polypeptide(L)'
;MTSNLKVLQVIPKLGYGGAETGCYDIAHYLPENNCVSFIVTSGGELLKFVDKKKVKIIRLPVHSKNPLLMFINFIALVGIILFNNISIVHARSRAPAWSCWLATKITGRKFVTTFHGTYNFNNNIKKFYNS
;
A
#
# COMPACT_ATOMS: atom_id res chain seq x y z
N MET A 1 -12.52 11.85 -21.27
CA MET A 1 -12.23 10.55 -20.68
C MET A 1 -11.36 10.68 -19.45
N THR A 2 -11.77 10.11 -18.42
CA THR A 2 -11.02 10.11 -17.20
C THR A 2 -10.24 8.82 -17.07
N SER A 3 -8.95 8.90 -17.00
CA SER A 3 -8.17 7.75 -16.64
C SER A 3 -8.34 7.54 -15.14
N ASN A 4 -8.77 6.36 -14.78
CA ASN A 4 -8.89 6.03 -13.35
C ASN A 4 -7.51 5.84 -12.75
N LEU A 5 -7.24 6.56 -11.68
CA LEU A 5 -6.02 6.32 -10.92
C LEU A 5 -6.13 4.96 -10.26
N LYS A 6 -5.04 4.23 -10.26
CA LYS A 6 -4.95 2.94 -9.59
C LYS A 6 -4.00 3.06 -8.42
N VAL A 7 -4.54 2.90 -7.22
CA VAL A 7 -3.81 3.08 -5.98
C VAL A 7 -3.60 1.73 -5.32
N LEU A 8 -2.36 1.42 -5.02
CA LEU A 8 -1.99 0.19 -4.32
C LEU A 8 -1.53 0.56 -2.93
N GLN A 9 -2.24 0.09 -1.93
CA GLN A 9 -1.83 0.24 -0.53
C GLN A 9 -1.15 -1.05 -0.08
N VAL A 10 0.02 -0.92 0.52
CA VAL A 10 0.77 -2.07 1.03
C VAL A 10 0.85 -1.95 2.52
N ILE A 11 0.27 -2.90 3.23
CA ILE A 11 0.23 -2.89 4.69
C ILE A 11 0.53 -4.31 5.20
N PRO A 12 1.42 -4.45 6.20
CA PRO A 12 1.81 -5.79 6.66
C PRO A 12 0.64 -6.63 7.12
N LYS A 13 -0.27 -6.04 7.88
CA LYS A 13 -1.41 -6.76 8.42
C LYS A 13 -2.60 -5.82 8.47
N LEU A 14 -3.75 -6.31 8.05
CA LEU A 14 -4.99 -5.53 8.07
C LEU A 14 -5.81 -5.92 9.28
N GLY A 15 -5.33 -5.52 10.45
CA GLY A 15 -6.02 -5.76 11.71
C GLY A 15 -6.90 -4.59 12.12
N TYR A 16 -7.13 -4.43 13.41
CA TYR A 16 -8.02 -3.40 13.93
C TYR A 16 -7.31 -2.13 14.42
N GLY A 17 -6.00 -2.02 14.22
CA GLY A 17 -5.29 -0.82 14.63
C GLY A 17 -5.69 0.41 13.84
N GLY A 18 -5.22 1.58 14.29
CA GLY A 18 -5.56 2.84 13.63
C GLY A 18 -5.05 2.93 12.20
N ALA A 19 -3.84 2.45 11.95
CA ALA A 19 -3.28 2.44 10.60
C ALA A 19 -4.09 1.52 9.69
N GLU A 20 -4.50 0.39 10.23
CA GLU A 20 -5.23 -0.62 9.47
C GLU A 20 -6.64 -0.15 9.13
N THR A 21 -7.35 0.44 10.09
CA THR A 21 -8.68 0.98 9.81
C THR A 21 -8.61 2.13 8.83
N GLY A 22 -7.56 2.96 8.91
CA GLY A 22 -7.35 4.02 7.93
C GLY A 22 -7.15 3.47 6.53
N CYS A 23 -6.35 2.41 6.40
CA CYS A 23 -6.16 1.74 5.12
C CYS A 23 -7.48 1.20 4.57
N TYR A 24 -8.25 0.54 5.43
CA TYR A 24 -9.55 -0.01 5.08
C TYR A 24 -10.49 1.09 4.57
N ASP A 25 -10.57 2.19 5.31
CA ASP A 25 -11.46 3.29 4.96
C ASP A 25 -11.07 3.92 3.62
N ILE A 26 -9.79 4.17 3.41
CA ILE A 26 -9.33 4.77 2.17
C ILE A 26 -9.55 3.81 1.01
N ALA A 27 -9.32 2.52 1.23
CA ALA A 27 -9.51 1.52 0.18
C ALA A 27 -10.95 1.51 -0.32
N HIS A 28 -11.91 1.73 0.57
CA HIS A 28 -13.33 1.77 0.17
C HIS A 28 -13.77 3.15 -0.31
N TYR A 29 -13.04 4.19 0.05
CA TYR A 29 -13.31 5.54 -0.44
C TYR A 29 -12.89 5.73 -1.89
N LEU A 30 -11.76 5.15 -2.28
CA LEU A 30 -11.20 5.35 -3.61
C LEU A 30 -12.15 4.96 -4.75
N PRO A 31 -12.82 3.80 -4.69
CA PRO A 31 -13.72 3.43 -5.79
C PRO A 31 -14.90 4.40 -5.96
N GLU A 32 -15.30 5.07 -4.89
CA GLU A 32 -16.38 6.05 -4.96
C GLU A 32 -15.94 7.33 -5.64
N ASN A 33 -14.65 7.49 -5.87
CA ASN A 33 -14.06 8.67 -6.49
C ASN A 33 -13.34 8.33 -7.79
N ASN A 34 -13.79 7.30 -8.47
CA ASN A 34 -13.27 6.87 -9.77
C ASN A 34 -11.81 6.41 -9.73
N CYS A 35 -11.39 5.90 -8.59
CA CYS A 35 -10.06 5.31 -8.44
C CYS A 35 -10.20 3.81 -8.26
N VAL A 36 -9.25 3.06 -8.79
CA VAL A 36 -9.22 1.62 -8.57
C VAL A 36 -8.37 1.35 -7.33
N SER A 37 -8.90 0.56 -6.42
CA SER A 37 -8.28 0.33 -5.13
C SER A 37 -7.71 -1.08 -5.02
N PHE A 38 -6.44 -1.18 -4.62
CA PHE A 38 -5.76 -2.46 -4.40
C PHE A 38 -5.15 -2.44 -3.00
N ILE A 39 -5.14 -3.58 -2.34
CA ILE A 39 -4.44 -3.76 -1.08
C ILE A 39 -3.55 -4.98 -1.16
N VAL A 40 -2.28 -4.82 -0.81
CA VAL A 40 -1.35 -5.93 -0.61
C VAL A 40 -1.11 -6.06 0.89
N THR A 41 -1.38 -7.23 1.45
CA THR A 41 -1.21 -7.48 2.88
C THR A 41 -0.95 -8.96 3.12
N SER A 42 -0.35 -9.28 4.26
CA SER A 42 -0.16 -10.68 4.63
C SER A 42 -1.43 -11.31 5.22
N GLY A 43 -2.40 -10.51 5.63
CA GLY A 43 -3.64 -10.98 6.21
C GLY A 43 -4.16 -10.03 7.27
N GLY A 44 -5.16 -10.45 8.03
CA GLY A 44 -5.67 -9.65 9.13
C GLY A 44 -7.19 -9.77 9.27
N GLU A 45 -7.70 -9.34 10.41
CA GLU A 45 -9.10 -9.50 10.76
C GLU A 45 -10.04 -8.68 9.87
N LEU A 46 -9.61 -7.51 9.43
CA LEU A 46 -10.46 -6.66 8.58
C LEU A 46 -10.65 -7.20 7.18
N LEU A 47 -9.82 -8.16 6.75
CA LEU A 47 -9.94 -8.72 5.41
C LEU A 47 -11.32 -9.30 5.14
N LYS A 48 -11.95 -9.89 6.15
CA LYS A 48 -13.26 -10.49 5.99
C LYS A 48 -14.36 -9.46 5.75
N PHE A 49 -14.10 -8.20 6.08
CA PHE A 49 -15.08 -7.12 5.89
C PHE A 49 -14.84 -6.35 4.61
N VAL A 50 -13.74 -6.59 3.91
CA VAL A 50 -13.43 -5.86 2.68
C VAL A 50 -14.40 -6.26 1.58
N ASP A 51 -14.96 -5.26 0.91
CA ASP A 51 -15.83 -5.49 -0.25
C ASP A 51 -14.95 -5.81 -1.46
N LYS A 52 -14.81 -7.08 -1.77
CA LYS A 52 -13.92 -7.54 -2.82
C LYS A 52 -14.38 -7.16 -4.22
N LYS A 53 -15.59 -6.63 -4.35
CA LYS A 53 -16.04 -6.08 -5.61
C LYS A 53 -15.46 -4.69 -5.86
N LYS A 54 -15.15 -3.96 -4.79
CA LYS A 54 -14.60 -2.61 -4.87
C LYS A 54 -13.10 -2.57 -4.69
N VAL A 55 -12.55 -3.47 -3.87
CA VAL A 55 -11.15 -3.48 -3.51
C VAL A 55 -10.54 -4.81 -3.88
N LYS A 56 -9.45 -4.77 -4.62
CA LYS A 56 -8.72 -5.99 -5.00
C LYS A 56 -7.67 -6.30 -3.95
N ILE A 57 -7.74 -7.51 -3.40
CA ILE A 57 -6.82 -7.95 -2.35
C ILE A 57 -5.79 -8.90 -2.93
N ILE A 58 -4.52 -8.62 -2.66
CA ILE A 58 -3.41 -9.48 -3.04
C ILE A 58 -2.64 -9.82 -1.76
N ARG A 59 -2.37 -11.09 -1.54
CA ARG A 59 -1.70 -11.53 -0.32
C ARG A 59 -0.23 -11.81 -0.59
N LEU A 60 0.62 -11.13 0.15
CA LEU A 60 2.08 -11.30 0.10
C LEU A 60 2.63 -11.20 1.51
N PRO A 61 3.76 -11.86 1.80
CA PRO A 61 4.37 -11.81 3.13
C PRO A 61 5.08 -10.49 3.40
N VAL A 62 4.37 -9.38 3.23
CA VAL A 62 4.95 -8.03 3.38
C VAL A 62 5.19 -7.65 4.84
N HIS A 63 4.76 -8.48 5.78
CA HIS A 63 5.03 -8.29 7.20
C HIS A 63 6.45 -8.70 7.58
N SER A 64 7.11 -9.47 6.75
CA SER A 64 8.39 -10.06 7.09
C SER A 64 9.55 -9.07 6.93
N LYS A 65 10.49 -9.14 7.85
CA LYS A 65 11.74 -8.39 7.77
C LYS A 65 12.89 -9.25 7.25
N ASN A 66 12.61 -10.48 6.87
CA ASN A 66 13.60 -11.38 6.28
C ASN A 66 14.03 -10.82 4.92
N PRO A 67 15.33 -10.57 4.70
CA PRO A 67 15.79 -9.97 3.44
C PRO A 67 15.39 -10.77 2.20
N LEU A 68 15.37 -12.10 2.30
CA LEU A 68 14.97 -12.94 1.18
C LEU A 68 13.50 -12.71 0.82
N LEU A 69 12.62 -12.67 1.83
CA LEU A 69 11.21 -12.41 1.60
C LEU A 69 10.97 -10.98 1.12
N MET A 70 11.76 -10.03 1.61
CA MET A 70 11.66 -8.65 1.13
C MET A 70 12.02 -8.55 -0.34
N PHE A 71 13.01 -9.32 -0.79
CA PHE A 71 13.38 -9.35 -2.19
C PHE A 71 12.27 -9.99 -3.04
N ILE A 72 11.67 -11.07 -2.55
CA ILE A 72 10.54 -11.71 -3.22
C ILE A 72 9.37 -10.74 -3.33
N ASN A 73 9.09 -10.02 -2.24
CA ASN A 73 8.04 -9.01 -2.24
C ASN A 73 8.31 -7.90 -3.28
N PHE A 74 9.58 -7.49 -3.37
CA PHE A 74 9.97 -6.49 -4.35
C PHE A 74 9.66 -6.96 -5.77
N ILE A 75 10.05 -8.17 -6.12
CA ILE A 75 9.78 -8.71 -7.46
C ILE A 75 8.28 -8.83 -7.70
N ALA A 76 7.55 -9.32 -6.71
CA ALA A 76 6.09 -9.47 -6.82
C ALA A 76 5.42 -8.11 -7.01
N LEU A 77 5.88 -7.09 -6.29
CA LEU A 77 5.32 -5.75 -6.40
C LEU A 77 5.58 -5.16 -7.78
N VAL A 78 6.77 -5.36 -8.32
CA VAL A 78 7.06 -4.91 -9.69
C VAL A 78 6.07 -5.54 -10.66
N GLY A 79 5.84 -6.84 -10.55
CA GLY A 79 4.87 -7.53 -11.40
C GLY A 79 3.47 -6.98 -11.24
N ILE A 80 3.04 -6.78 -10.00
CA ILE A 80 1.69 -6.24 -9.73
C ILE A 80 1.53 -4.86 -10.33
N ILE A 81 2.53 -4.00 -10.14
CA ILE A 81 2.49 -2.63 -10.65
C ILE A 81 2.37 -2.62 -12.18
N LEU A 82 3.17 -3.43 -12.85
CA LEU A 82 3.17 -3.46 -14.30
C LEU A 82 1.92 -4.13 -14.86
N PHE A 83 1.51 -5.26 -14.28
CA PHE A 83 0.33 -5.97 -14.77
C PHE A 83 -0.96 -5.18 -14.60
N ASN A 84 -1.06 -4.44 -13.50
CA ASN A 84 -2.27 -3.71 -13.18
C ASN A 84 -2.15 -2.22 -13.47
N ASN A 85 -1.02 -1.79 -14.00
CA ASN A 85 -0.77 -0.39 -14.33
C ASN A 85 -1.07 0.52 -13.14
N ILE A 86 -0.50 0.18 -12.00
CA ILE A 86 -0.68 0.95 -10.77
C ILE A 86 -0.08 2.34 -10.93
N SER A 87 -0.79 3.35 -10.50
CA SER A 87 -0.35 4.74 -10.60
C SER A 87 0.42 5.20 -9.37
N ILE A 88 -0.06 4.81 -8.18
CA ILE A 88 0.50 5.24 -6.91
C ILE A 88 0.62 4.03 -6.00
N VAL A 89 1.78 3.89 -5.35
CA VAL A 89 2.01 2.86 -4.35
C VAL A 89 2.16 3.53 -3.00
N HIS A 90 1.31 3.14 -2.06
CA HIS A 90 1.29 3.72 -0.73
C HIS A 90 1.71 2.65 0.29
N ALA A 91 2.92 2.76 0.81
CA ALA A 91 3.43 1.87 1.85
C ALA A 91 3.02 2.42 3.21
N ARG A 92 2.31 1.60 3.98
CA ARG A 92 1.76 2.03 5.27
C ARG A 92 2.53 1.51 6.47
N SER A 93 3.76 1.07 6.25
CA SER A 93 4.62 0.60 7.33
C SER A 93 6.05 0.57 6.84
N ARG A 94 6.99 0.49 7.78
CA ARG A 94 8.40 0.44 7.43
C ARG A 94 8.79 -0.86 6.75
N ALA A 95 8.19 -1.97 7.17
CA ALA A 95 8.57 -3.27 6.63
C ALA A 95 8.42 -3.35 5.10
N PRO A 96 7.28 -2.97 4.52
CA PRO A 96 7.14 -2.99 3.06
C PRO A 96 7.70 -1.75 2.37
N ALA A 97 8.04 -0.70 3.10
CA ALA A 97 8.41 0.57 2.49
C ALA A 97 9.61 0.46 1.57
N TRP A 98 10.62 -0.31 1.98
CA TRP A 98 11.83 -0.49 1.18
C TRP A 98 11.53 -1.18 -0.16
N SER A 99 10.78 -2.27 -0.12
CA SER A 99 10.42 -3.00 -1.33
C SER A 99 9.54 -2.16 -2.25
N CYS A 100 8.60 -1.42 -1.67
CA CYS A 100 7.73 -0.54 -2.43
C CYS A 100 8.52 0.60 -3.08
N TRP A 101 9.45 1.18 -2.35
CA TRP A 101 10.26 2.28 -2.87
C TRP A 101 11.07 1.82 -4.09
N LEU A 102 11.73 0.68 -3.99
CA LEU A 102 12.50 0.14 -5.09
C LEU A 102 11.61 -0.20 -6.28
N ALA A 103 10.47 -0.81 -6.03
CA ALA A 103 9.55 -1.20 -7.09
C ALA A 103 9.03 0.02 -7.84
N THR A 104 8.69 1.09 -7.12
CA THR A 104 8.21 2.31 -7.76
C THR A 104 9.31 3.03 -8.53
N LYS A 105 10.53 2.99 -8.01
CA LYS A 105 11.66 3.63 -8.68
C LYS A 105 11.97 2.95 -10.02
N ILE A 106 11.92 1.63 -10.03
CA ILE A 106 12.18 0.87 -11.26
C ILE A 106 11.06 1.03 -12.27
N THR A 107 9.82 1.09 -11.81
CA THR A 107 8.67 1.18 -12.70
C THR A 107 8.27 2.62 -13.03
N GLY A 108 8.89 3.60 -12.39
CA GLY A 108 8.56 5.01 -12.62
C GLY A 108 7.24 5.45 -12.02
N ARG A 109 6.74 4.74 -11.03
CA ARG A 109 5.47 5.08 -10.40
C ARG A 109 5.68 5.98 -9.18
N LYS A 110 4.60 6.59 -8.72
CA LYS A 110 4.65 7.46 -7.54
C LYS A 110 4.65 6.64 -6.26
N PHE A 111 5.42 7.08 -5.30
CA PHE A 111 5.55 6.41 -4.02
C PHE A 111 5.15 7.33 -2.89
N VAL A 112 4.28 6.83 -2.02
CA VAL A 112 3.84 7.54 -0.82
C VAL A 112 4.05 6.60 0.37
N THR A 113 4.48 7.14 1.48
CA THR A 113 4.65 6.34 2.68
C THR A 113 4.13 7.09 3.90
N THR A 114 3.51 6.36 4.82
CA THR A 114 3.11 6.90 6.12
C THR A 114 3.65 5.99 7.21
N PHE A 115 4.23 6.61 8.24
CA PHE A 115 4.71 5.88 9.39
C PHE A 115 3.83 6.25 10.58
N HIS A 116 3.11 5.26 11.07
CA HIS A 116 2.25 5.45 12.23
C HIS A 116 3.07 5.21 13.48
N GLY A 117 4.01 6.06 13.65
CA GLY A 117 4.76 6.00 14.88
C GLY A 117 4.28 7.13 15.73
N THR A 118 4.82 7.35 16.69
CA THR A 118 4.78 8.17 17.81
C THR A 118 4.60 9.68 17.53
N TYR A 119 5.07 10.47 18.41
CA TYR A 119 4.87 11.91 18.42
C TYR A 119 5.43 12.65 17.21
N ASN A 120 6.28 12.05 16.42
CA ASN A 120 6.86 12.71 15.25
C ASN A 120 6.06 12.50 13.96
N PHE A 121 4.91 11.89 14.07
CA PHE A 121 4.08 11.54 12.92
C PHE A 121 3.81 12.74 12.01
N ASN A 122 3.34 13.85 12.59
CA ASN A 122 3.02 15.03 11.79
C ASN A 122 4.24 15.64 11.14
N ASN A 123 5.36 15.66 11.83
CA ASN A 123 6.59 16.18 11.28
C ASN A 123 7.11 15.34 10.13
N ASN A 124 7.00 14.03 10.23
CA ASN A 124 7.42 13.13 9.17
C ASN A 124 6.59 13.31 7.91
N ILE A 125 5.29 13.48 8.08
CA ILE A 125 4.42 13.72 6.94
C ILE A 125 4.72 15.05 6.29
N LYS A 126 4.93 16.10 7.08
CA LYS A 126 5.30 17.41 6.55
C LYS A 126 6.60 17.35 5.77
N LYS A 127 7.59 16.67 6.30
CA LYS A 127 8.85 16.50 5.60
C LYS A 127 8.65 15.82 4.25
N PHE A 128 7.82 14.80 4.22
CA PHE A 128 7.57 14.06 3.01
C PHE A 128 6.94 14.94 1.93
N TYR A 129 5.91 15.69 2.30
CA TYR A 129 5.19 16.53 1.34
C TYR A 129 5.96 17.77 0.94
N ASN A 130 6.91 18.22 1.75
CA ASN A 130 7.67 19.42 1.48
C ASN A 130 9.05 19.15 0.85
N SER A 131 9.40 17.90 0.68
CA SER A 131 10.72 17.58 0.11
C SER A 131 10.69 17.32 -1.39
#